data_a7f5bd392d85e937363490c7d854708a
#
_entry.id   a7f5bd392d85e937363490c7d854708a
#
_cell.length_a   1.000
_cell.length_b   1.000
_cell.length_c   1.000
_cell.angle_alpha   90.00
_cell.angle_beta   90.00
_cell.angle_gamma   90.00
#
_symmetry.space_group_name_H-M   'P 1'
#
loop_
_entity.id
_entity.type
_entity.pdbx_description
1 polymer ?
#
loop_
_entity_poly.entity_id
_entity_poly.type
_entity_poly.pdbx_seq_one_letter_code
_entity_poly.pdbx_strand_id
1 'polypeptide(L)'
;MAKHAYLIMAHNQPKLLEILIQCLDYHENDIYVHLDQKWTDFDGTDLYKYVKKSKLYILKDRYDVRWGSYSQILCEVRLLEEAVKKHYSYYHLMS
;
A
#
# COMPACT_ATOMS: atom_id res chain seq x y z
N MET A 1 -21.42 3.86 6.37
CA MET A 1 -20.78 2.78 5.61
C MET A 1 -19.35 2.59 6.13
N ALA A 2 -18.95 1.34 6.40
CA ALA A 2 -17.60 1.08 6.90
C ALA A 2 -16.58 1.31 5.80
N LYS A 3 -15.49 1.98 6.13
CA LYS A 3 -14.36 2.20 5.22
C LYS A 3 -13.18 1.36 5.63
N HIS A 4 -12.52 0.76 4.66
CA HIS A 4 -11.35 -0.10 4.85
C HIS A 4 -10.10 0.56 4.27
N ALA A 5 -9.01 0.50 4.99
CA ALA A 5 -7.70 0.89 4.49
C ALA A 5 -6.86 -0.37 4.31
N TYR A 6 -6.36 -0.59 3.12
CA TYR A 6 -5.45 -1.70 2.81
C TYR A 6 -4.04 -1.16 2.70
N LEU A 7 -3.16 -1.65 3.57
CA LEU A 7 -1.78 -1.18 3.70
C LEU A 7 -0.87 -2.26 3.14
N ILE A 8 -0.29 -2.01 1.97
CA ILE A 8 0.45 -3.02 1.22
C ILE A 8 1.93 -2.67 1.21
N MET A 9 2.76 -3.63 1.62
CA MET A 9 4.22 -3.52 1.47
C MET A 9 4.65 -4.37 0.28
N ALA A 10 5.09 -3.73 -0.79
CA ALA A 10 5.48 -4.39 -2.02
C ALA A 10 6.97 -4.22 -2.28
N HIS A 11 7.63 -5.27 -2.80
CA HIS A 11 9.07 -5.23 -3.06
C HIS A 11 9.46 -5.81 -4.41
N ASN A 12 8.56 -6.53 -5.08
CA ASN A 12 8.78 -7.08 -6.41
C ASN A 12 7.44 -7.53 -7.01
N GLN A 13 7.46 -8.18 -8.16
CA GLN A 13 6.29 -8.78 -8.82
C GLN A 13 5.20 -7.74 -9.12
N PRO A 14 5.47 -6.81 -10.04
CA PRO A 14 4.52 -5.75 -10.36
C PRO A 14 3.16 -6.27 -10.86
N LYS A 15 3.15 -7.37 -11.61
CA LYS A 15 1.88 -7.93 -12.11
C LYS A 15 1.00 -8.45 -10.99
N LEU A 16 1.60 -9.08 -9.98
CA LEU A 16 0.87 -9.58 -8.83
C LEU A 16 0.29 -8.42 -8.04
N LEU A 17 1.06 -7.34 -7.88
CA LEU A 17 0.59 -6.13 -7.22
C LEU A 17 -0.58 -5.50 -7.99
N GLU A 18 -0.51 -5.46 -9.32
CA GLU A 18 -1.59 -4.96 -10.16
C GLU A 18 -2.89 -5.75 -9.95
N ILE A 19 -2.77 -7.08 -9.93
CA ILE A 19 -3.92 -7.96 -9.71
C ILE A 19 -4.52 -7.72 -8.32
N LEU A 20 -3.67 -7.62 -7.30
CA LEU A 20 -4.13 -7.37 -5.94
C LEU A 20 -4.90 -6.06 -5.84
N ILE A 21 -4.37 -5.01 -6.44
CA ILE A 21 -5.02 -3.69 -6.44
C ILE A 21 -6.38 -3.77 -7.12
N GLN A 22 -6.48 -4.46 -8.26
CA GLN A 22 -7.75 -4.63 -8.95
C GLN A 22 -8.74 -5.40 -8.10
N CYS A 23 -8.29 -6.42 -7.37
CA CYS A 23 -9.15 -7.19 -6.48
C CYS A 23 -9.69 -6.34 -5.32
N LEU A 24 -8.93 -5.35 -4.87
CA LEU A 24 -9.31 -4.49 -3.76
C LEU A 24 -10.05 -3.23 -4.19
N ASP A 25 -10.29 -3.05 -5.49
CA ASP A 25 -10.87 -1.81 -6.03
C ASP A 25 -12.38 -1.74 -5.82
N TYR A 26 -12.79 -1.34 -4.62
CA TYR A 26 -14.19 -1.11 -4.25
C TYR A 26 -14.33 0.26 -3.60
N HIS A 27 -15.54 0.82 -3.63
CA HIS A 27 -15.82 2.15 -3.08
C HIS A 27 -15.48 2.28 -1.59
N GLU A 28 -15.61 1.19 -0.84
CA GLU A 28 -15.37 1.17 0.60
C GLU A 28 -13.89 1.07 0.94
N ASN A 29 -13.03 0.86 -0.06
CA ASN A 29 -11.61 0.62 0.16
C ASN A 29 -10.77 1.79 -0.30
N ASP A 30 -9.77 2.14 0.49
CA ASP A 30 -8.66 2.96 0.05
C ASP A 30 -7.39 2.11 0.18
N ILE A 31 -6.45 2.30 -0.73
CA ILE A 31 -5.27 1.44 -0.85
C ILE A 31 -4.03 2.30 -0.65
N TYR A 32 -3.19 1.90 0.29
CA TYR A 32 -1.91 2.55 0.58
C TYR A 32 -0.81 1.57 0.25
N VAL A 33 0.14 1.99 -0.57
CA VAL A 33 1.22 1.11 -1.03
C VAL A 33 2.57 1.69 -0.64
N HIS A 34 3.41 0.87 -0.03
CA HIS A 34 4.81 1.17 0.18
C HIS A 34 5.62 0.33 -0.82
N LEU A 35 6.44 1.00 -1.63
CA LEU A 35 7.36 0.33 -2.55
C LEU A 35 8.73 0.27 -1.90
N ASP A 36 9.29 -0.95 -1.79
CA ASP A 36 10.59 -1.14 -1.15
C ASP A 36 11.67 -0.31 -1.85
N GLN A 37 12.58 0.26 -1.07
CA GLN A 37 13.66 1.07 -1.59
C GLN A 37 14.56 0.31 -2.56
N LYS A 38 14.69 -1.01 -2.37
CA LYS A 38 15.48 -1.85 -3.26
C LYS A 38 14.87 -2.03 -4.65
N TRP A 39 13.59 -1.73 -4.79
CA TRP A 39 12.87 -1.86 -6.06
C TRP A 39 13.02 -0.57 -6.85
N THR A 40 14.18 -0.39 -7.49
CA THR A 40 14.59 0.88 -8.08
C THR A 40 14.01 1.16 -9.46
N ASP A 41 13.58 0.13 -10.17
CA ASP A 41 13.07 0.25 -11.55
C ASP A 41 11.54 0.41 -11.61
N PHE A 42 10.89 0.63 -10.48
CA PHE A 42 9.44 0.73 -10.43
C PHE A 42 9.05 1.88 -9.50
N ASP A 43 8.29 2.83 -10.00
CA ASP A 43 7.86 3.99 -9.20
C ASP A 43 6.38 3.95 -8.85
N GLY A 44 5.63 3.00 -9.38
CA GLY A 44 4.23 2.81 -9.05
C GLY A 44 3.26 3.72 -9.77
N THR A 45 3.72 4.64 -10.62
CA THR A 45 2.79 5.57 -11.29
C THR A 45 1.77 4.86 -12.16
N ASP A 46 2.15 3.72 -12.76
CA ASP A 46 1.23 2.95 -13.59
C ASP A 46 0.11 2.28 -12.78
N LEU A 47 0.27 2.16 -11.46
CA LEU A 47 -0.74 1.49 -10.63
C LEU A 47 -2.05 2.28 -10.57
N TYR A 48 -2.00 3.58 -10.75
CA TYR A 48 -3.20 4.42 -10.66
C TYR A 48 -4.24 4.07 -11.72
N LYS A 49 -3.82 3.53 -12.84
CA LYS A 49 -4.76 3.15 -13.91
C LYS A 49 -5.62 1.93 -13.56
N TYR A 50 -5.24 1.17 -12.54
CA TYR A 50 -5.96 -0.02 -12.13
C TYR A 50 -7.03 0.24 -11.09
N VAL A 51 -7.12 1.45 -10.55
CA VAL A 51 -8.17 1.80 -9.59
C VAL A 51 -9.21 2.68 -10.27
N LYS A 52 -10.48 2.30 -10.09
CA LYS A 52 -11.62 3.03 -10.65
C LYS A 52 -12.60 3.47 -9.59
N LYS A 53 -12.69 2.74 -8.49
CA LYS A 53 -13.65 2.97 -7.41
C LYS A 53 -12.99 3.38 -6.12
N SER A 54 -11.79 2.84 -5.84
CA SER A 54 -11.03 3.15 -4.64
C SER A 54 -10.05 4.28 -4.90
N LYS A 55 -9.45 4.79 -3.82
CA LYS A 55 -8.35 5.74 -3.91
C LYS A 55 -7.04 5.02 -3.62
N LEU A 56 -6.03 5.30 -4.42
CA LEU A 56 -4.71 4.70 -4.29
C LEU A 56 -3.72 5.77 -3.86
N TYR A 57 -2.98 5.48 -2.80
CA TYR A 57 -1.93 6.35 -2.29
C TYR A 57 -0.63 5.58 -2.25
N ILE A 58 0.39 6.11 -2.92
CA ILE A 58 1.73 5.51 -2.90
C ILE A 58 2.61 6.38 -2.02
N LEU A 59 3.22 5.77 -0.99
CA LEU A 59 4.08 6.52 -0.08
C LEU A 59 5.31 7.04 -0.83
N LYS A 60 5.65 8.30 -0.58
CA LYS A 60 6.87 8.90 -1.13
C LYS A 60 8.10 8.38 -0.43
N ASP A 61 7.99 8.15 0.88
CA ASP A 61 9.09 7.60 1.67
C ASP A 61 9.22 6.11 1.38
N ARG A 62 10.40 5.69 0.98
CA ARG A 62 10.67 4.28 0.67
C ARG A 62 11.74 3.78 1.62
N TYR A 63 11.45 2.64 2.25
CA TYR A 63 12.35 2.02 3.20
C TYR A 63 12.91 0.73 2.64
N ASP A 64 14.15 0.40 3.01
CA ASP A 64 14.76 -0.89 2.73
C ASP A 64 14.23 -1.87 3.77
N VAL A 65 13.16 -2.57 3.43
CA VAL A 65 12.47 -3.47 4.36
C VAL A 65 13.18 -4.80 4.42
N ARG A 66 13.55 -5.21 5.64
CA ARG A 66 14.12 -6.53 5.90
C ARG A 66 13.19 -7.25 6.85
N TRP A 67 12.71 -8.40 6.41
CA TRP A 67 11.69 -9.15 7.13
C TRP A 67 12.17 -9.59 8.51
N GLY A 68 11.31 -9.40 9.51
CA GLY A 68 11.65 -9.70 10.89
C GLY A 68 12.55 -8.68 11.57
N SER A 69 12.89 -7.59 10.89
CA SER A 69 13.76 -6.56 11.44
C SER A 69 12.97 -5.31 11.80
N TYR A 70 13.66 -4.37 12.42
CA TYR A 70 13.09 -3.08 12.80
C TYR A 70 12.58 -2.29 11.59
N SER A 71 13.20 -2.45 10.42
CA SER A 71 12.79 -1.75 9.22
C SER A 71 11.40 -2.17 8.76
N GLN A 72 11.00 -3.42 8.97
CA GLN A 72 9.65 -3.87 8.67
C GLN A 72 8.64 -3.15 9.56
N ILE A 73 8.93 -3.05 10.84
CA ILE A 73 8.06 -2.37 11.80
C ILE A 73 7.92 -0.89 11.45
N LEU A 74 9.02 -0.24 11.11
CA LEU A 74 9.01 1.17 10.69
C LEU A 74 8.10 1.38 9.47
N CYS A 75 8.18 0.49 8.48
CA CYS A 75 7.38 0.58 7.29
C CYS A 75 5.88 0.44 7.63
N GLU A 76 5.55 -0.54 8.46
CA GLU A 76 4.16 -0.75 8.88
C GLU A 76 3.61 0.47 9.62
N VAL A 77 4.39 1.03 10.53
CA VAL A 77 4.00 2.22 11.28
C VAL A 77 3.79 3.41 10.34
N ARG A 78 4.69 3.58 9.37
CA ARG A 78 4.58 4.69 8.43
C ARG A 78 3.32 4.59 7.58
N LEU A 79 2.95 3.39 7.13
CA LEU A 79 1.71 3.16 6.41
C LEU A 79 0.50 3.50 7.28
N LEU A 80 0.52 3.06 8.54
CA LEU A 80 -0.56 3.38 9.48
C LEU A 80 -0.67 4.87 9.72
N GLU A 81 0.45 5.58 9.89
CA GLU A 81 0.43 7.02 10.10
C GLU A 81 -0.29 7.74 8.96
N GLU A 82 -0.05 7.34 7.73
CA GLU A 82 -0.73 7.96 6.60
C GLU A 82 -2.23 7.62 6.59
N ALA A 83 -2.57 6.38 6.90
CA ALA A 83 -3.95 5.93 6.84
C ALA A 83 -4.82 6.51 7.95
N VAL A 84 -4.29 6.62 9.18
CA VAL A 84 -5.09 7.09 10.32
C VAL A 84 -5.55 8.53 10.17
N LYS A 85 -4.90 9.31 9.31
CA LYS A 85 -5.32 10.69 9.05
C LYS A 85 -6.73 10.78 8.47
N LYS A 86 -7.24 9.71 7.88
CA LYS A 86 -8.54 9.68 7.21
C LYS A 86 -9.63 8.91 7.97
N HIS A 87 -9.31 8.36 9.12
CA HIS A 87 -10.29 7.75 10.05
C HIS A 87 -11.08 6.60 9.41
N TYR A 88 -10.39 5.50 9.10
CA TYR A 88 -11.04 4.29 8.59
C TYR A 88 -11.62 3.45 9.72
N SER A 89 -12.62 2.64 9.39
CA SER A 89 -13.19 1.68 10.34
C SER A 89 -12.30 0.46 10.52
N TYR A 90 -11.60 0.04 9.45
CA TYR A 90 -10.76 -1.15 9.47
C TYR A 90 -9.44 -0.89 8.75
N TYR A 91 -8.37 -1.48 9.27
CA TYR A 91 -7.04 -1.41 8.68
C TYR A 91 -6.55 -2.83 8.42
N HIS A 92 -6.10 -3.11 7.20
CA HIS A 92 -5.60 -4.42 6.79
C HIS A 92 -4.16 -4.29 6.33
N LEU A 93 -3.27 -5.03 6.97
CA LEU A 93 -1.85 -5.00 6.63
C LEU A 93 -1.52 -6.21 5.76
N MET A 94 -0.94 -5.96 4.60
CA MET A 94 -0.63 -7.01 3.61
C MET A 94 0.83 -6.88 3.14
N SER A 95 1.45 -8.00 2.90
CA SER A 95 2.84 -8.03 2.46
C SER A 95 3.10 -9.07 1.38
#